data_5b5b0ddaac0375dc2ed00d945ce2a1e3
#
_entry.id   5b5b0ddaac0375dc2ed00d945ce2a1e3
#
_cell.length_a   1.000
_cell.length_b   1.000
_cell.length_c   1.000
_cell.angle_alpha   90.00
_cell.angle_beta   90.00
_cell.angle_gamma   90.00
#
_symmetry.space_group_name_H-M   'P 1'
#
loop_
_entity.id
_entity.type
_entity.pdbx_description
1 polymer ?
#
loop_
_entity_poly.entity_id
_entity_poly.type
_entity_poly.pdbx_seq_one_letter_code
_entity_poly.pdbx_strand_id
1 'polypeptide(L)'
;DGYDAELCYLRDRTGKEVDFLVTLKGRPWMAVEVKVSETAVDPSLIYFRDRLKIPYVYQVVLEARRDMIDRGVRVVPAHAFLGALP
;
A
#
# COMPACT_ATOMS: atom_id res chain seq x y z
N ASP A 1 -9.07 19.60 -12.08
CA ASP A 1 -7.82 19.12 -12.62
C ASP A 1 -8.02 17.86 -13.40
N GLY A 2 -7.66 17.17 -14.04
CA GLY A 2 -8.00 16.00 -14.82
C GLY A 2 -7.80 14.65 -14.12
N TYR A 3 -7.65 14.64 -12.81
CA TYR A 3 -7.43 13.39 -12.10
C TYR A 3 -8.69 12.89 -11.45
N ASP A 4 -9.06 11.66 -11.73
CA ASP A 4 -10.13 10.95 -11.04
C ASP A 4 -9.53 10.05 -9.97
N ALA A 5 -8.83 10.65 -9.02
CA ALA A 5 -8.22 9.91 -7.93
C ALA A 5 -9.17 9.86 -6.75
N GLU A 6 -9.38 8.67 -6.21
CA GLU A 6 -10.19 8.47 -5.01
C GLU A 6 -9.42 7.68 -3.97
N LEU A 7 -9.65 8.01 -2.71
CA LEU A 7 -9.07 7.31 -1.58
C LEU A 7 -10.14 6.43 -0.95
N CYS A 8 -9.85 5.15 -0.81
CA CYS A 8 -10.78 4.16 -0.27
C CYS A 8 -10.12 3.35 0.83
N TYR A 9 -10.93 2.67 1.59
CA TYR A 9 -10.51 1.69 2.57
C TYR A 9 -10.81 0.30 2.00
N LEU A 10 -9.86 -0.63 2.10
CA LEU A 10 -10.05 -1.99 1.60
C LEU A 10 -10.31 -2.96 2.73
N ARG A 11 -11.40 -3.71 2.59
CA ARG A 11 -11.73 -4.76 3.54
C ARG A 11 -12.52 -5.84 2.82
N ASP A 12 -12.21 -7.12 3.08
CA ASP A 12 -13.02 -8.20 2.55
C ASP A 12 -13.80 -8.90 3.65
N ARG A 13 -14.60 -9.91 3.26
CA ARG A 13 -15.46 -10.63 4.21
C ARG A 13 -14.68 -11.47 5.21
N THR A 14 -13.43 -11.80 4.91
CA THR A 14 -12.61 -12.64 5.79
C THR A 14 -11.83 -11.82 6.80
N GLY A 15 -12.01 -10.49 6.78
CA GLY A 15 -11.31 -9.60 7.70
C GLY A 15 -9.96 -9.12 7.23
N LYS A 16 -9.57 -9.43 5.99
CA LYS A 16 -8.37 -8.86 5.41
C LYS A 16 -8.60 -7.39 5.10
N GLU A 17 -7.65 -6.54 5.49
CA GLU A 17 -7.78 -5.10 5.40
C GLU A 17 -6.49 -4.46 4.91
N VAL A 18 -6.62 -3.34 4.19
CA VAL A 18 -5.52 -2.45 3.85
C VAL A 18 -5.98 -1.03 4.16
N ASP A 19 -5.12 -0.25 4.81
CA ASP A 19 -5.48 1.06 5.31
C ASP A 19 -5.97 2.01 4.22
N PHE A 20 -5.28 2.03 3.08
CA PHE A 20 -5.65 2.94 2.00
C PHE A 20 -5.53 2.28 0.64
N LEU A 21 -6.52 2.53 -0.20
CA LEU A 21 -6.47 2.23 -1.61
C LEU A 21 -6.71 3.52 -2.38
N VAL A 22 -5.81 3.84 -3.29
CA VAL A 22 -6.01 4.95 -4.22
C VAL A 22 -6.41 4.38 -5.56
N THR A 23 -7.53 4.84 -6.09
CA THR A 23 -7.95 4.49 -7.44
C THR A 23 -7.70 5.66 -8.38
N LEU A 24 -7.43 5.35 -9.64
CA LEU A 24 -7.36 6.34 -10.71
C LEU A 24 -8.36 5.93 -11.78
N LYS A 25 -9.29 6.82 -12.09
CA LYS A 25 -10.34 6.56 -13.10
C LYS A 25 -11.07 5.25 -12.80
N GLY A 26 -11.38 5.03 -11.53
CA GLY A 26 -12.11 3.86 -11.08
C GLY A 26 -11.31 2.57 -11.01
N ARG A 27 -10.00 2.61 -11.27
CA ARG A 27 -9.15 1.41 -11.22
C ARG A 27 -8.19 1.48 -10.04
N PRO A 28 -7.97 0.37 -9.33
CA PRO A 28 -6.96 0.33 -8.28
C PRO A 28 -5.59 0.72 -8.83
N TRP A 29 -4.93 1.64 -8.19
CA TRP A 29 -3.63 2.14 -8.61
C TRP A 29 -2.56 1.93 -7.56
N MET A 30 -2.86 2.22 -6.31
CA MET A 30 -1.89 2.13 -5.24
C MET A 30 -2.57 1.68 -3.96
N ALA A 31 -1.94 0.77 -3.23
CA ALA A 31 -2.39 0.34 -1.90
C ALA A 31 -1.31 0.65 -0.88
N VAL A 32 -1.72 1.10 0.30
CA VAL A 32 -0.80 1.50 1.36
C VAL A 32 -1.28 0.95 2.69
N GLU A 33 -0.40 0.25 3.37
CA GLU A 33 -0.60 -0.23 4.73
C GLU A 33 0.40 0.46 5.65
N VAL A 34 -0.04 0.93 6.82
CA VAL A 34 0.82 1.64 7.77
C VAL A 34 1.10 0.75 8.97
N LYS A 35 2.36 0.61 9.33
CA LYS A 35 2.82 -0.14 10.50
C LYS A 35 3.65 0.77 11.40
N VAL A 36 3.55 0.57 12.70
CA VAL A 36 4.32 1.38 13.66
C VAL A 36 5.79 0.99 13.64
N SER A 37 6.08 -0.29 13.69
CA SER A 37 7.46 -0.80 13.73
C SER A 37 7.70 -1.80 12.61
N GLU A 38 8.97 -2.11 12.35
CA GLU A 38 9.34 -3.08 11.33
C GLU A 38 8.72 -4.44 11.61
N THR A 39 8.10 -5.01 10.60
CA THR A 39 7.50 -6.32 10.65
C THR A 39 7.49 -6.87 9.23
N ALA A 40 7.17 -8.15 9.10
CA ALA A 40 7.02 -8.76 7.78
C ALA A 40 5.92 -8.04 7.00
N VAL A 41 5.99 -8.14 5.67
CA VAL A 41 4.95 -7.59 4.81
C VAL A 41 3.60 -8.19 5.20
N ASP A 42 2.60 -7.33 5.35
CA ASP A 42 1.27 -7.76 5.71
C ASP A 42 0.69 -8.64 4.59
N PRO A 43 0.26 -9.87 4.90
CA PRO A 43 -0.31 -10.74 3.87
C PRO A 43 -1.52 -10.14 3.15
N SER A 44 -2.26 -9.24 3.80
CA SER A 44 -3.39 -8.58 3.18
C SER A 44 -2.97 -7.71 1.98
N LEU A 45 -1.80 -7.06 2.05
CA LEU A 45 -1.29 -6.30 0.92
C LEU A 45 -1.05 -7.19 -0.29
N ILE A 46 -0.43 -8.34 -0.08
CA ILE A 46 -0.14 -9.28 -1.16
C ILE A 46 -1.45 -9.84 -1.73
N TYR A 47 -2.38 -10.20 -0.85
CA TYR A 47 -3.69 -10.72 -1.25
C TYR A 47 -4.42 -9.74 -2.16
N PHE A 48 -4.56 -8.49 -1.75
CA PHE A 48 -5.29 -7.50 -2.54
C PHE A 48 -4.53 -7.09 -3.79
N ARG A 49 -3.19 -7.00 -3.72
CA ARG A 49 -2.38 -6.74 -4.90
C ARG A 49 -2.68 -7.75 -6.01
N ASP A 50 -2.67 -9.02 -5.65
CA ASP A 50 -2.86 -10.08 -6.64
C ASP A 50 -4.31 -10.15 -7.13
N ARG A 51 -5.25 -9.96 -6.22
CA ARG A 51 -6.67 -10.06 -6.55
C ARG A 51 -7.15 -8.89 -7.39
N LEU A 52 -6.69 -7.69 -7.08
CA LEU A 52 -7.12 -6.45 -7.75
C LEU A 52 -6.12 -5.94 -8.79
N LYS A 53 -5.01 -6.64 -8.98
CA LYS A 53 -3.96 -6.24 -9.94
C LYS A 53 -3.45 -4.82 -9.66
N ILE A 54 -3.13 -4.54 -8.40
CA ILE A 54 -2.70 -3.21 -7.98
C ILE A 54 -1.23 -3.02 -8.37
N PRO A 55 -0.89 -2.02 -9.21
CA PRO A 55 0.48 -1.86 -9.70
C PRO A 55 1.49 -1.36 -8.65
N TYR A 56 1.05 -0.56 -7.69
CA TYR A 56 1.95 0.01 -6.69
C TYR A 56 1.47 -0.35 -5.29
N VAL A 57 2.32 -1.01 -4.50
CA VAL A 57 1.95 -1.48 -3.17
C VAL A 57 3.04 -1.12 -2.18
N TYR A 58 2.67 -0.42 -1.12
CA TYR A 58 3.59 0.09 -0.11
C TYR A 58 3.19 -0.38 1.28
N GLN A 59 4.19 -0.75 2.07
CA GLN A 59 4.04 -0.85 3.52
C GLN A 59 4.88 0.28 4.12
N VAL A 60 4.20 1.26 4.71
CA VAL A 60 4.85 2.42 5.32
C VAL A 60 5.08 2.13 6.79
N VAL A 61 6.33 2.24 7.24
CA VAL A 61 6.71 1.91 8.62
C VAL A 61 7.19 3.17 9.33
N LEU A 62 6.51 3.52 10.41
CA LEU A 62 6.79 4.79 11.12
C LEU A 62 8.16 4.81 11.75
N GLU A 63 8.63 3.67 12.25
CA GLU A 63 9.91 3.57 12.95
C GLU A 63 10.96 2.79 12.17
N ALA A 64 10.79 2.66 10.86
CA ALA A 64 11.76 1.94 10.04
C ALA A 64 13.00 2.79 9.77
N ARG A 65 14.11 2.12 9.51
CA ARG A 65 15.40 2.76 9.21
C ARG A 65 15.79 2.68 7.76
N ARG A 66 15.17 1.78 6.98
CA ARG A 66 15.59 1.55 5.61
C ARG A 66 14.40 1.25 4.71
N ASP A 67 14.63 1.50 3.44
CA ASP A 67 13.73 1.26 2.35
C ASP A 67 14.13 -0.09 1.72
N MET A 68 13.16 -0.94 1.43
CA MET A 68 13.42 -2.23 0.81
C MET A 68 12.21 -2.72 0.03
N ILE A 69 12.42 -3.73 -0.80
CA ILE A 69 11.32 -4.38 -1.53
C ILE A 69 11.27 -5.83 -1.05
N ASP A 70 10.09 -6.29 -0.67
CA ASP A 70 9.87 -7.65 -0.24
C ASP A 70 8.61 -8.18 -0.90
N ARG A 71 8.74 -9.26 -1.66
CA ARG A 71 7.63 -9.91 -2.38
C ARG A 71 6.84 -8.92 -3.25
N GLY A 72 7.54 -7.95 -3.83
CA GLY A 72 6.93 -6.96 -4.70
C GLY A 72 6.27 -5.80 -3.97
N VAL A 73 6.30 -5.79 -2.64
CA VAL A 73 5.80 -4.69 -1.83
C VAL A 73 6.96 -3.79 -1.45
N ARG A 74 6.84 -2.49 -1.67
CA ARG A 74 7.86 -1.56 -1.23
C ARG A 74 7.64 -1.20 0.23
N VAL A 75 8.62 -1.55 1.05
CA VAL A 75 8.59 -1.26 2.48
C VAL A 75 9.44 -0.01 2.71
N VAL A 76 8.82 1.09 3.10
CA VAL A 76 9.50 2.38 3.19
C VAL A 76 9.28 3.03 4.56
N PRO A 77 10.30 3.72 5.08
CA PRO A 77 10.10 4.57 6.27
C PRO A 77 9.11 5.70 5.93
N ALA A 78 8.33 6.10 6.92
CA ALA A 78 7.34 7.15 6.71
C ALA A 78 7.96 8.44 6.15
N HIS A 79 9.16 8.80 6.64
CA HIS A 79 9.83 10.03 6.19
C HIS A 79 10.28 9.98 4.73
N ALA A 80 10.38 8.79 4.15
CA ALA A 80 10.79 8.61 2.76
C ALA A 80 9.62 8.33 1.82
N PHE A 81 8.43 8.12 2.34
CA PHE A 81 7.29 7.63 1.56
C PHE A 81 6.93 8.56 0.40
N LEU A 82 6.86 9.86 0.64
CA LEU A 82 6.46 10.80 -0.42
C LEU A 82 7.45 10.80 -1.58
N GLY A 83 8.75 10.63 -1.30
CA GLY A 83 9.76 10.53 -2.33
C GLY A 83 9.74 9.20 -3.10
N ALA A 84 9.04 8.20 -2.58
CA ALA A 84 8.96 6.88 -3.19
C ALA A 84 7.72 6.71 -4.08
N LEU A 85 6.84 7.69 -4.12
CA LEU A 85 5.61 7.60 -4.92
C LEU A 85 5.91 7.58 -6.42
N PRO A 86 5.11 6.87 -7.20
CA PRO A 86 5.28 6.81 -8.65
C PRO A 86 4.95 8.13 -9.32
#